data_194c1a1f796863ec21dadd9fa7a9f0d2
#
_entry.id   194c1a1f796863ec21dadd9fa7a9f0d2
#
_cell.length_a   1.000
_cell.length_b   1.000
_cell.length_c   1.000
_cell.angle_alpha   90.00
_cell.angle_beta   90.00
_cell.angle_gamma   90.00
#
_symmetry.space_group_name_H-M   'P 1'
#
loop_
_entity.id
_entity.type
_entity.pdbx_description
1 polymer ?
#
loop_
_entity_poly.entity_id
_entity_poly.type
_entity_poly.pdbx_seq_one_letter_code
_entity_poly.pdbx_strand_id
1 'polypeptide(L)'
;MRNWGIESFEPTGPIAACFNDQIAIAKFLNFPLYNAKVPEGYKSRYGFADPLNPSEPSLPAATLGDRPLLRNRGVPLNLDWIEELRVNTSAVERRAQTHVARRTVKKEWQAAWLLRAISCMDLTTLSGDDTEERVRRLCAKARQPVRQEFVEQLQIAELDLKVAAVCVYHHFVETAVRALEGSGIRVAAVSTGFPAGLSAMEERVAEIRRSVAAGADEIDIVITRAHVFGGRWQQLYDEIAEFKQACGRRHMKAILATGDLLTLRNVARASFVAMMAGADFIKTSTGKESVNATQPVGFVMTRAIREYAQETGMAVGFKAAGGIRTAKQSIEWLALMKEELGDSWMKAELFRFGASGLLNDIERQLEHYVTGRYSADYRHPIA
;
A
#
# COMPACT_ATOMS: atom_id res chain seq x y z
N MET A 1 -0.48 46.70 10.40
CA MET A 1 -1.27 46.26 9.23
C MET A 1 -0.34 46.27 8.02
N ARG A 2 0.18 45.15 7.59
CA ARG A 2 0.92 45.01 6.32
C ARG A 2 0.11 44.06 5.44
N ASN A 3 -0.43 44.61 4.36
CA ASN A 3 -1.10 43.88 3.29
C ASN A 3 -0.12 42.93 2.62
N TRP A 4 -0.37 41.62 2.72
CA TRP A 4 0.22 40.66 1.83
C TRP A 4 -0.69 40.58 0.59
N GLY A 5 -0.20 41.15 -0.52
CA GLY A 5 -0.83 41.01 -1.82
C GLY A 5 -0.92 39.52 -2.20
N ILE A 6 -2.14 39.05 -2.30
CA ILE A 6 -2.46 37.77 -2.94
C ILE A 6 -2.42 38.06 -4.44
N GLU A 7 -1.27 37.80 -5.09
CA GLU A 7 -1.26 37.71 -6.54
C GLU A 7 -2.18 36.54 -6.94
N SER A 8 -3.18 36.86 -7.71
CA SER A 8 -4.10 35.93 -8.33
C SER A 8 -3.32 35.06 -9.31
N PHE A 9 -2.92 33.85 -8.89
CA PHE A 9 -2.32 32.86 -9.76
C PHE A 9 -3.45 32.24 -10.60
N GLU A 10 -3.55 32.62 -11.87
CA GLU A 10 -4.37 31.91 -12.84
C GLU A 10 -3.76 30.51 -13.07
N PRO A 11 -4.49 29.43 -12.91
CA PRO A 11 -3.97 28.08 -13.15
C PRO A 11 -3.91 27.82 -14.66
N THR A 12 -2.81 28.11 -15.27
CA THR A 12 -2.53 27.75 -16.67
C THR A 12 -1.67 26.49 -16.75
N GLY A 13 -2.21 25.35 -16.34
CA GLY A 13 -1.52 24.07 -16.54
C GLY A 13 -2.44 22.88 -16.27
N PRO A 14 -2.38 21.82 -17.09
CA PRO A 14 -3.21 20.64 -16.88
C PRO A 14 -2.85 19.94 -15.59
N ILE A 15 -3.84 19.36 -14.90
CA ILE A 15 -3.70 18.54 -13.68
C ILE A 15 -2.68 17.41 -13.89
N ALA A 16 -2.52 16.94 -15.12
CA ALA A 16 -1.49 15.97 -15.51
C ALA A 16 -0.07 16.43 -15.16
N ALA A 17 0.25 17.71 -15.29
CA ALA A 17 1.54 18.25 -14.87
C ALA A 17 1.74 18.16 -13.36
N CYS A 18 0.72 18.46 -12.56
CA CYS A 18 0.74 18.31 -11.11
C CYS A 18 0.87 16.84 -10.67
N PHE A 19 0.29 15.90 -11.43
CA PHE A 19 0.38 14.47 -11.15
C PHE A 19 1.81 13.94 -11.37
N ASN A 20 2.50 14.40 -12.41
CA ASN A 20 3.85 13.97 -12.76
C ASN A 20 4.94 14.81 -12.11
N ASP A 21 4.64 16.04 -11.69
CA ASP A 21 5.63 16.95 -11.09
C ASP A 21 5.79 16.66 -9.60
N GLN A 22 6.72 15.73 -9.29
CA GLN A 22 7.10 15.40 -7.91
C GLN A 22 7.75 16.60 -7.18
N ILE A 23 8.34 17.55 -7.91
CA ILE A 23 9.01 18.74 -7.36
C ILE A 23 7.97 19.76 -6.87
N ALA A 24 6.88 19.93 -7.62
CA ALA A 24 5.80 20.83 -7.24
C ALA A 24 5.06 20.36 -5.99
N ILE A 25 4.87 19.03 -5.83
CA ILE A 25 4.30 18.42 -4.61
C ILE A 25 5.20 18.73 -3.39
N ALA A 26 6.51 18.71 -3.54
CA ALA A 26 7.47 19.01 -2.46
C ALA A 26 7.43 20.48 -2.02
N LYS A 27 7.21 21.42 -2.93
CA LYS A 27 7.16 22.87 -2.60
C LYS A 27 5.94 23.26 -1.77
N PHE A 28 4.82 22.55 -1.91
CA PHE A 28 3.58 22.88 -1.19
C PHE A 28 3.56 22.38 0.26
N LEU A 29 4.33 21.37 0.58
CA LEU A 29 4.37 20.77 1.92
C LEU A 29 5.48 21.35 2.80
N ASN A 30 6.14 22.42 2.47
CA ASN A 30 7.17 23.19 3.21
C ASN A 30 7.62 22.57 4.56
N PHE A 31 8.00 21.27 4.55
CA PHE A 31 8.57 20.58 5.70
C PHE A 31 9.96 20.07 5.33
N PRO A 32 10.92 20.20 6.24
CA PRO A 32 12.18 19.53 6.03
C PRO A 32 11.89 18.03 5.87
N LEU A 33 12.09 17.52 4.67
CA LEU A 33 12.19 16.09 4.43
C LEU A 33 13.18 15.57 5.46
N TYR A 34 12.76 14.63 6.28
CA TYR A 34 13.68 13.89 7.12
C TYR A 34 14.46 12.95 6.20
N ASN A 35 15.28 13.57 5.33
CA ASN A 35 16.30 12.89 4.58
C ASN A 35 17.40 12.53 5.56
N ALA A 36 17.21 11.45 6.29
CA ALA A 36 18.32 10.79 6.94
C ALA A 36 19.22 10.27 5.81
N LYS A 37 20.18 11.07 5.37
CA LYS A 37 21.29 10.57 4.53
C LYS A 37 21.91 9.41 5.29
N VAL A 38 21.88 8.24 4.69
CA VAL A 38 22.69 7.13 5.18
C VAL A 38 24.15 7.57 4.99
N PRO A 39 24.98 7.63 6.04
CA PRO A 39 26.36 8.06 5.91
C PRO A 39 27.10 7.19 4.90
N GLU A 40 27.99 7.78 4.08
CA GLU A 40 28.93 7.01 3.26
C GLU A 40 29.71 6.03 4.15
N GLY A 41 29.72 4.74 3.81
CA GLY A 41 30.38 3.72 4.61
C GLY A 41 29.52 3.13 5.73
N TYR A 42 28.21 3.35 5.73
CA TYR A 42 27.30 2.73 6.71
C TYR A 42 27.45 1.20 6.70
N LYS A 43 27.85 0.65 7.85
CA LYS A 43 27.83 -0.81 8.07
C LYS A 43 26.52 -1.18 8.74
N SER A 44 25.83 -2.17 8.21
CA SER A 44 24.64 -2.71 8.84
C SER A 44 24.89 -3.03 10.31
N ARG A 45 24.03 -2.53 11.19
CA ARG A 45 24.11 -2.79 12.64
C ARG A 45 23.98 -4.29 12.96
N TYR A 46 23.29 -5.03 12.08
CA TYR A 46 23.00 -6.45 12.26
C TYR A 46 23.82 -7.36 11.33
N GLY A 47 24.90 -6.85 10.70
CA GLY A 47 25.86 -7.66 9.95
C GLY A 47 25.38 -8.15 8.58
N PHE A 48 24.32 -7.57 8.00
CA PHE A 48 23.90 -7.93 6.66
C PHE A 48 24.93 -7.46 5.63
N ALA A 49 25.27 -8.34 4.67
CA ALA A 49 26.16 -8.01 3.56
C ALA A 49 25.52 -6.92 2.68
N ASP A 50 26.33 -6.10 2.03
CA ASP A 50 25.83 -5.11 1.06
C ASP A 50 25.10 -5.83 -0.09
N PRO A 51 23.80 -5.58 -0.31
CA PRO A 51 23.00 -6.32 -1.28
C PRO A 51 23.26 -5.93 -2.74
N LEU A 52 24.13 -4.97 -3.01
CA LEU A 52 24.39 -4.45 -4.37
C LEU A 52 25.21 -5.47 -5.16
N ASN A 53 24.56 -6.56 -5.60
CA ASN A 53 25.08 -7.42 -6.66
C ASN A 53 24.52 -6.93 -8.00
N PRO A 54 25.37 -6.50 -8.96
CA PRO A 54 24.94 -5.90 -10.23
C PRO A 54 24.11 -6.82 -11.15
N SER A 55 24.04 -8.13 -10.85
CA SER A 55 23.36 -9.13 -11.67
C SER A 55 21.86 -9.31 -11.38
N GLU A 56 21.29 -8.65 -10.35
CA GLU A 56 19.87 -8.77 -10.01
C GLU A 56 19.05 -7.57 -10.51
N PRO A 57 17.81 -7.79 -11.01
CA PRO A 57 16.96 -6.69 -11.44
C PRO A 57 16.59 -5.82 -10.24
N SER A 58 17.06 -4.57 -10.24
CA SER A 58 16.58 -3.55 -9.32
C SER A 58 15.08 -3.30 -9.54
N LEU A 59 14.32 -3.05 -8.47
CA LEU A 59 13.01 -2.41 -8.64
C LEU A 59 13.22 -1.09 -9.38
N PRO A 60 12.44 -0.79 -10.43
CA PRO A 60 12.62 0.47 -11.13
C PRO A 60 12.46 1.63 -10.16
N ALA A 61 13.58 2.29 -9.86
CA ALA A 61 13.68 3.55 -9.14
C ALA A 61 13.06 3.61 -7.72
N ALA A 62 13.21 2.58 -6.89
CA ALA A 62 13.03 2.74 -5.46
C ALA A 62 14.35 3.21 -4.85
N THR A 63 14.32 4.32 -4.12
CA THR A 63 15.50 4.86 -3.43
C THR A 63 15.17 5.25 -2.01
N LEU A 64 16.13 5.10 -1.10
CA LEU A 64 16.07 5.71 0.23
C LEU A 64 17.18 6.78 0.30
N GLY A 65 16.79 8.05 0.21
CA GLY A 65 17.70 9.11 -0.15
C GLY A 65 18.26 8.87 -1.57
N ASP A 66 19.59 8.88 -1.72
CA ASP A 66 20.27 8.63 -3.00
C ASP A 66 20.61 7.14 -3.24
N ARG A 67 20.33 6.27 -2.26
CA ARG A 67 20.65 4.83 -2.33
C ARG A 67 19.56 4.07 -3.07
N PRO A 68 19.86 3.37 -4.19
CA PRO A 68 18.92 2.47 -4.83
C PRO A 68 18.63 1.26 -3.93
N LEU A 69 17.38 0.79 -3.96
CA LEU A 69 16.92 -0.35 -3.20
C LEU A 69 16.59 -1.52 -4.12
N LEU A 70 16.90 -2.73 -3.65
CA LEU A 70 16.56 -3.97 -4.33
C LEU A 70 15.18 -4.49 -3.91
N ARG A 71 14.58 -5.36 -4.73
CA ARG A 71 13.40 -6.11 -4.33
C ARG A 71 13.73 -6.99 -3.12
N ASN A 72 12.80 -7.06 -2.17
CA ASN A 72 12.97 -7.88 -0.99
C ASN A 72 13.01 -9.38 -1.33
N ARG A 73 14.11 -10.02 -0.99
CA ARG A 73 14.31 -11.48 -1.08
C ARG A 73 14.33 -12.15 0.29
N GLY A 74 14.20 -11.35 1.34
CA GLY A 74 14.32 -11.79 2.72
C GLY A 74 15.77 -11.84 3.19
N VAL A 75 15.91 -11.95 4.50
CA VAL A 75 17.17 -12.17 5.21
C VAL A 75 16.94 -13.21 6.31
N PRO A 76 17.96 -13.88 6.82
CA PRO A 76 17.80 -14.78 7.97
C PRO A 76 17.15 -14.07 9.14
N LEU A 77 16.32 -14.80 9.89
CA LEU A 77 15.70 -14.26 11.11
C LEU A 77 16.76 -13.80 12.11
N ASN A 78 16.67 -12.57 12.54
CA ASN A 78 17.52 -12.01 13.60
C ASN A 78 16.67 -11.75 14.84
N LEU A 79 16.74 -12.66 15.82
CA LEU A 79 15.96 -12.56 17.05
C LEU A 79 16.39 -11.39 17.93
N ASP A 80 17.67 -11.05 17.96
CA ASP A 80 18.17 -9.92 18.74
C ASP A 80 17.54 -8.62 18.25
N TRP A 81 17.45 -8.43 16.92
CA TRP A 81 16.74 -7.28 16.34
C TRP A 81 15.27 -7.24 16.79
N ILE A 82 14.56 -8.38 16.74
CA ILE A 82 13.16 -8.46 17.17
C ILE A 82 13.01 -8.15 18.66
N GLU A 83 13.92 -8.61 19.52
CA GLU A 83 13.87 -8.38 20.98
C GLU A 83 14.18 -6.94 21.35
N GLU A 84 15.11 -6.31 20.65
CA GLU A 84 15.50 -4.91 20.85
C GLU A 84 14.42 -3.90 20.43
N LEU A 85 13.46 -4.29 19.57
CA LEU A 85 12.43 -3.36 19.12
C LEU A 85 11.66 -2.73 20.28
N ARG A 86 11.58 -1.41 20.24
CA ARG A 86 10.81 -0.60 21.19
C ARG A 86 9.90 0.36 20.40
N VAL A 87 8.68 0.51 20.86
CA VAL A 87 7.72 1.47 20.29
C VAL A 87 7.30 2.43 21.39
N ASN A 88 7.56 3.71 21.20
CA ASN A 88 7.03 4.75 22.08
C ASN A 88 5.59 5.05 21.66
N THR A 89 4.65 4.31 22.24
CA THR A 89 3.21 4.37 21.91
C THR A 89 2.67 5.79 22.01
N SER A 90 2.95 6.49 23.11
CA SER A 90 2.44 7.87 23.32
C SER A 90 2.97 8.85 22.27
N ALA A 91 4.23 8.71 21.84
CA ALA A 91 4.79 9.54 20.77
C ALA A 91 4.15 9.24 19.41
N VAL A 92 3.91 7.95 19.10
CA VAL A 92 3.23 7.53 17.88
C VAL A 92 1.79 8.05 17.84
N GLU A 93 1.04 7.91 18.91
CA GLU A 93 -0.36 8.37 19.01
C GLU A 93 -0.45 9.89 18.85
N ARG A 94 0.38 10.67 19.57
CA ARG A 94 0.44 12.14 19.39
C ARG A 94 0.80 12.53 17.96
N ARG A 95 1.74 11.82 17.34
CA ARG A 95 2.12 12.08 15.95
C ARG A 95 0.94 11.80 15.01
N ALA A 96 0.24 10.70 15.19
CA ALA A 96 -0.93 10.34 14.39
C ALA A 96 -2.05 11.39 14.51
N GLN A 97 -2.37 11.84 15.72
CA GLN A 97 -3.36 12.89 15.93
C GLN A 97 -2.98 14.21 15.25
N THR A 98 -1.73 14.65 15.40
CA THR A 98 -1.27 15.89 14.77
C THR A 98 -1.15 15.78 13.26
N HIS A 99 -0.87 14.59 12.73
CA HIS A 99 -0.79 14.33 11.30
C HIS A 99 -2.14 14.60 10.61
N VAL A 100 -3.20 13.96 11.07
CA VAL A 100 -4.54 14.10 10.52
C VAL A 100 -5.07 15.55 10.66
N ALA A 101 -4.76 16.22 11.77
CA ALA A 101 -5.24 17.57 12.04
C ALA A 101 -4.57 18.66 11.18
N ARG A 102 -3.34 18.43 10.72
CA ARG A 102 -2.52 19.45 10.04
C ARG A 102 -2.46 19.32 8.53
N ARG A 103 -2.84 18.16 7.97
CA ARG A 103 -2.64 17.89 6.54
C ARG A 103 -3.91 18.13 5.76
N THR A 104 -3.92 19.23 5.02
CA THR A 104 -4.97 19.57 4.07
C THR A 104 -4.35 19.87 2.71
N VAL A 105 -4.79 19.13 1.70
CA VAL A 105 -4.48 19.37 0.29
C VAL A 105 -5.76 19.87 -0.37
N LYS A 106 -5.69 20.92 -1.18
CA LYS A 106 -6.87 21.60 -1.73
C LYS A 106 -6.75 21.80 -3.23
N LYS A 107 -7.90 22.04 -3.89
CA LYS A 107 -8.04 22.38 -5.32
C LYS A 107 -7.35 21.36 -6.22
N GLU A 108 -6.56 21.83 -7.20
CA GLU A 108 -5.83 21.04 -8.19
C GLU A 108 -4.90 20.00 -7.55
N TRP A 109 -4.24 20.33 -6.45
CA TRP A 109 -3.39 19.41 -5.71
C TRP A 109 -4.20 18.28 -5.08
N GLN A 110 -5.40 18.58 -4.58
CA GLN A 110 -6.30 17.55 -4.07
C GLN A 110 -6.71 16.61 -5.18
N ALA A 111 -7.08 17.13 -6.36
CA ALA A 111 -7.44 16.32 -7.51
C ALA A 111 -6.26 15.41 -7.93
N ALA A 112 -5.04 15.95 -8.05
CA ALA A 112 -3.85 15.18 -8.40
C ALA A 112 -3.55 14.05 -7.39
N TRP A 113 -3.68 14.34 -6.09
CA TRP A 113 -3.49 13.32 -5.04
C TRP A 113 -4.58 12.26 -5.04
N LEU A 114 -5.82 12.61 -5.38
CA LEU A 114 -6.91 11.63 -5.53
C LEU A 114 -6.69 10.73 -6.74
N LEU A 115 -6.19 11.27 -7.85
CA LEU A 115 -5.77 10.44 -9.00
C LEU A 115 -4.63 9.49 -8.61
N ARG A 116 -3.65 9.97 -7.83
CA ARG A 116 -2.58 9.12 -7.27
C ARG A 116 -3.14 8.03 -6.37
N ALA A 117 -4.14 8.32 -5.53
CA ALA A 117 -4.79 7.32 -4.70
C ALA A 117 -5.46 6.21 -5.56
N ILE A 118 -6.12 6.59 -6.67
CA ILE A 118 -6.68 5.63 -7.62
C ILE A 118 -5.58 4.72 -8.20
N SER A 119 -4.47 5.29 -8.67
CA SER A 119 -3.38 4.50 -9.26
C SER A 119 -2.68 3.57 -8.26
N CYS A 120 -2.85 3.77 -6.96
CA CYS A 120 -2.36 2.91 -5.89
C CYS A 120 -3.44 1.99 -5.30
N MET A 121 -4.61 1.85 -5.93
CA MET A 121 -5.70 1.08 -5.34
C MET A 121 -5.67 -0.39 -5.76
N ASP A 122 -5.79 -1.31 -4.79
CA ASP A 122 -6.23 -2.67 -5.02
C ASP A 122 -7.75 -2.67 -4.85
N LEU A 123 -8.47 -2.57 -5.99
CA LEU A 123 -9.94 -2.55 -5.98
C LEU A 123 -10.44 -3.92 -5.60
N THR A 124 -11.15 -4.02 -4.47
CA THR A 124 -11.31 -5.27 -3.74
C THR A 124 -12.77 -5.67 -3.62
N THR A 125 -13.09 -6.94 -3.92
CA THR A 125 -14.30 -7.60 -3.46
C THR A 125 -13.96 -8.92 -2.79
N LEU A 126 -14.42 -9.09 -1.54
CA LEU A 126 -14.17 -10.26 -0.69
C LEU A 126 -15.43 -10.58 0.12
N SER A 127 -16.56 -10.64 -0.58
CA SER A 127 -17.84 -10.99 0.00
C SER A 127 -18.15 -12.48 -0.25
N GLY A 128 -18.81 -13.13 0.68
CA GLY A 128 -19.18 -14.54 0.54
C GLY A 128 -20.25 -14.78 -0.53
N ASP A 129 -20.93 -13.71 -0.98
CA ASP A 129 -21.94 -13.71 -2.04
C ASP A 129 -21.42 -13.16 -3.38
N ASP A 130 -20.09 -13.04 -3.54
CA ASP A 130 -19.50 -12.61 -4.80
C ASP A 130 -19.86 -13.60 -5.93
N THR A 131 -20.02 -13.04 -7.13
CA THR A 131 -20.29 -13.79 -8.36
C THR A 131 -19.29 -13.41 -9.43
N GLU A 132 -19.13 -14.26 -10.45
CA GLU A 132 -18.27 -13.92 -11.60
C GLU A 132 -18.68 -12.61 -12.27
N GLU A 133 -20.00 -12.34 -12.37
CA GLU A 133 -20.49 -11.10 -12.97
C GLU A 133 -20.13 -9.87 -12.13
N ARG A 134 -20.17 -9.98 -10.79
CA ARG A 134 -19.70 -8.92 -9.91
C ARG A 134 -18.21 -8.67 -10.12
N VAL A 135 -17.41 -9.73 -10.23
CA VAL A 135 -15.98 -9.62 -10.50
C VAL A 135 -15.70 -9.01 -11.87
N ARG A 136 -16.45 -9.39 -12.94
CA ARG A 136 -16.32 -8.78 -14.28
C ARG A 136 -16.63 -7.28 -14.25
N ARG A 137 -17.71 -6.87 -13.56
CA ARG A 137 -18.03 -5.45 -13.37
C ARG A 137 -16.95 -4.71 -12.61
N LEU A 138 -16.39 -5.31 -11.55
CA LEU A 138 -15.27 -4.75 -10.80
C LEU A 138 -14.04 -4.56 -11.69
N CYS A 139 -13.73 -5.53 -12.54
CA CYS A 139 -12.61 -5.44 -13.50
C CYS A 139 -12.85 -4.35 -14.56
N ALA A 140 -14.08 -4.20 -15.06
CA ALA A 140 -14.44 -3.09 -15.95
C ALA A 140 -14.24 -1.73 -15.25
N LYS A 141 -14.67 -1.61 -14.00
CA LYS A 141 -14.43 -0.40 -13.19
C LYS A 141 -12.95 -0.16 -12.91
N ALA A 142 -12.17 -1.21 -12.72
CA ALA A 142 -10.73 -1.11 -12.54
C ALA A 142 -10.00 -0.54 -13.76
N ARG A 143 -10.45 -0.91 -14.98
CA ARG A 143 -9.93 -0.39 -16.26
C ARG A 143 -10.26 1.08 -16.48
N GLN A 144 -11.44 1.51 -16.04
CA GLN A 144 -11.92 2.88 -16.19
C GLN A 144 -12.49 3.39 -14.85
N PRO A 145 -11.60 3.71 -13.90
CA PRO A 145 -12.00 4.07 -12.54
C PRO A 145 -12.71 5.43 -12.46
N VAL A 146 -12.51 6.29 -13.45
CA VAL A 146 -13.13 7.63 -13.55
C VAL A 146 -13.93 7.71 -14.85
N ARG A 147 -15.09 8.33 -14.80
CA ARG A 147 -15.94 8.53 -15.96
C ARG A 147 -15.22 9.32 -17.05
N GLN A 148 -15.44 8.95 -18.32
CA GLN A 148 -14.76 9.55 -19.47
C GLN A 148 -14.96 11.07 -19.54
N GLU A 149 -16.16 11.56 -19.23
CA GLU A 149 -16.44 13.00 -19.21
C GLU A 149 -15.52 13.78 -18.24
N PHE A 150 -15.13 13.17 -17.09
CA PHE A 150 -14.21 13.80 -16.15
C PHE A 150 -12.77 13.65 -16.58
N VAL A 151 -12.41 12.56 -17.24
CA VAL A 151 -11.08 12.40 -17.84
C VAL A 151 -10.80 13.51 -18.84
N GLU A 152 -11.79 13.86 -19.67
CA GLU A 152 -11.70 14.93 -20.66
C GLU A 152 -11.64 16.32 -20.01
N GLN A 153 -12.55 16.60 -19.05
CA GLN A 153 -12.61 17.87 -18.37
C GLN A 153 -11.38 18.16 -17.49
N LEU A 154 -10.81 17.12 -16.89
CA LEU A 154 -9.57 17.20 -16.13
C LEU A 154 -8.31 17.20 -17.01
N GLN A 155 -8.44 16.96 -18.31
CA GLN A 155 -7.34 16.84 -19.28
C GLN A 155 -6.30 15.81 -18.88
N ILE A 156 -6.74 14.62 -18.41
CA ILE A 156 -5.88 13.55 -17.89
C ILE A 156 -5.86 12.30 -18.76
N ALA A 157 -6.31 12.37 -20.01
CA ALA A 157 -6.36 11.21 -20.92
C ALA A 157 -4.98 10.56 -21.11
N GLU A 158 -3.91 11.36 -21.14
CA GLU A 158 -2.53 10.89 -21.29
C GLU A 158 -2.04 10.05 -20.09
N LEU A 159 -2.69 10.13 -18.93
CA LEU A 159 -2.29 9.35 -17.75
C LEU A 159 -2.67 7.87 -17.87
N ASP A 160 -3.55 7.48 -18.80
CA ASP A 160 -4.11 6.12 -18.91
C ASP A 160 -4.49 5.55 -17.53
N LEU A 161 -5.25 6.37 -16.75
CA LEU A 161 -5.51 6.15 -15.33
C LEU A 161 -6.25 4.83 -15.10
N LYS A 162 -5.61 3.93 -14.35
CA LYS A 162 -6.14 2.63 -13.93
C LYS A 162 -5.84 2.40 -12.46
N VAL A 163 -6.54 1.44 -11.85
CA VAL A 163 -6.15 0.97 -10.51
C VAL A 163 -4.92 0.06 -10.59
N ALA A 164 -4.23 -0.14 -9.47
CA ALA A 164 -3.03 -0.98 -9.41
C ALA A 164 -3.34 -2.47 -9.58
N ALA A 165 -4.40 -2.93 -8.92
CA ALA A 165 -4.82 -4.33 -8.96
C ALA A 165 -6.31 -4.49 -8.69
N VAL A 166 -6.84 -5.66 -9.07
CA VAL A 166 -8.13 -6.18 -8.58
C VAL A 166 -7.83 -7.30 -7.59
N CYS A 167 -8.43 -7.23 -6.39
CA CYS A 167 -8.20 -8.20 -5.32
C CYS A 167 -9.47 -9.01 -5.07
N VAL A 168 -9.35 -10.34 -5.19
CA VAL A 168 -10.47 -11.30 -5.13
C VAL A 168 -10.12 -12.52 -4.30
N TYR A 169 -11.11 -13.36 -3.99
CA TYR A 169 -10.86 -14.73 -3.53
C TYR A 169 -10.25 -15.60 -4.63
N HIS A 170 -9.47 -16.60 -4.24
CA HIS A 170 -8.81 -17.53 -5.16
C HIS A 170 -9.77 -18.17 -6.19
N HIS A 171 -11.04 -18.38 -5.82
CA HIS A 171 -12.09 -18.91 -6.71
C HIS A 171 -12.32 -18.05 -7.97
N PHE A 172 -12.10 -16.74 -7.86
CA PHE A 172 -12.39 -15.78 -8.95
C PHE A 172 -11.14 -15.31 -9.71
N VAL A 173 -9.97 -15.88 -9.43
CA VAL A 173 -8.71 -15.45 -10.08
C VAL A 173 -8.79 -15.59 -11.60
N GLU A 174 -9.20 -16.75 -12.13
CA GLU A 174 -9.29 -16.95 -13.57
C GLU A 174 -10.28 -15.98 -14.24
N THR A 175 -11.41 -15.70 -13.59
CA THR A 175 -12.40 -14.73 -14.09
C THR A 175 -11.79 -13.32 -14.15
N ALA A 176 -11.05 -12.92 -13.11
CA ALA A 176 -10.38 -11.61 -13.07
C ALA A 176 -9.25 -11.53 -14.10
N VAL A 177 -8.42 -12.56 -14.23
CA VAL A 177 -7.32 -12.63 -15.23
C VAL A 177 -7.86 -12.44 -16.64
N ARG A 178 -8.90 -13.21 -17.02
CA ARG A 178 -9.54 -13.08 -18.33
C ARG A 178 -10.15 -11.69 -18.56
N ALA A 179 -10.83 -11.14 -17.55
CA ALA A 179 -11.46 -9.82 -17.65
C ALA A 179 -10.45 -8.65 -17.73
N LEU A 180 -9.24 -8.85 -17.22
CA LEU A 180 -8.18 -7.83 -17.21
C LEU A 180 -7.09 -8.04 -18.26
N GLU A 181 -7.26 -9.04 -19.13
CA GLU A 181 -6.28 -9.32 -20.19
C GLU A 181 -5.96 -8.07 -21.03
N GLY A 182 -4.67 -7.81 -21.25
CA GLY A 182 -4.17 -6.65 -22.01
C GLY A 182 -4.28 -5.30 -21.28
N SER A 183 -4.81 -5.24 -20.05
CA SER A 183 -4.96 -3.97 -19.31
C SER A 183 -3.72 -3.50 -18.56
N GLY A 184 -2.80 -4.41 -18.22
CA GLY A 184 -1.69 -4.17 -17.32
C GLY A 184 -2.07 -4.10 -15.83
N ILE A 185 -3.36 -4.24 -15.48
CA ILE A 185 -3.84 -4.29 -14.09
C ILE A 185 -3.56 -5.67 -13.51
N ARG A 186 -2.96 -5.72 -12.34
CA ARG A 186 -2.60 -6.97 -11.67
C ARG A 186 -3.81 -7.65 -11.03
N VAL A 187 -3.76 -8.97 -10.93
CA VAL A 187 -4.73 -9.76 -10.16
C VAL A 187 -4.09 -10.21 -8.86
N ALA A 188 -4.66 -9.77 -7.74
CA ALA A 188 -4.28 -10.16 -6.40
C ALA A 188 -5.30 -11.18 -5.84
N ALA A 189 -4.81 -12.26 -5.26
CA ALA A 189 -5.63 -13.26 -4.58
C ALA A 189 -5.39 -13.24 -3.07
N VAL A 190 -6.45 -13.16 -2.24
CA VAL A 190 -6.31 -13.47 -0.83
C VAL A 190 -6.16 -14.99 -0.65
N SER A 191 -5.34 -15.41 0.30
CA SER A 191 -4.97 -16.81 0.45
C SER A 191 -4.70 -17.19 1.91
N THR A 192 -4.26 -18.44 2.11
CA THR A 192 -3.85 -19.03 3.39
C THR A 192 -4.99 -19.11 4.42
N GLY A 193 -6.20 -19.48 3.92
CA GLY A 193 -7.38 -19.60 4.77
C GLY A 193 -7.92 -18.23 5.20
N PHE A 194 -7.86 -17.25 4.30
CA PHE A 194 -8.39 -15.89 4.55
C PHE A 194 -9.88 -15.93 4.97
N PRO A 195 -10.32 -15.14 6.01
CA PRO A 195 -9.54 -14.14 6.75
C PRO A 195 -8.85 -14.68 8.01
N ALA A 196 -9.15 -15.89 8.46
CA ALA A 196 -8.73 -16.40 9.75
C ALA A 196 -7.26 -16.87 9.79
N GLY A 197 -6.77 -17.47 8.70
CA GLY A 197 -5.41 -17.98 8.61
C GLY A 197 -5.16 -19.25 9.44
N LEU A 198 -6.18 -20.12 9.62
CA LEU A 198 -6.14 -21.25 10.55
C LEU A 198 -6.32 -22.62 9.90
N SER A 199 -6.35 -22.72 8.55
CA SER A 199 -6.33 -24.00 7.87
C SER A 199 -4.97 -24.70 8.06
N ALA A 200 -4.92 -26.01 7.82
CA ALA A 200 -3.68 -26.78 7.86
C ALA A 200 -2.63 -26.19 6.90
N MET A 201 -1.35 -26.33 7.23
CA MET A 201 -0.27 -25.67 6.48
C MET A 201 -0.22 -26.13 5.02
N GLU A 202 -0.41 -27.41 4.78
CA GLU A 202 -0.42 -28.02 3.44
C GLU A 202 -1.55 -27.45 2.57
N GLU A 203 -2.72 -27.22 3.15
CA GLU A 203 -3.87 -26.64 2.45
C GLU A 203 -3.62 -25.18 2.10
N ARG A 204 -3.02 -24.41 3.01
CA ARG A 204 -2.66 -23.01 2.80
C ARG A 204 -1.62 -22.85 1.69
N VAL A 205 -0.62 -23.70 1.66
CA VAL A 205 0.39 -23.75 0.58
C VAL A 205 -0.24 -24.18 -0.75
N ALA A 206 -1.12 -25.17 -0.73
CA ALA A 206 -1.85 -25.61 -1.93
C ALA A 206 -2.77 -24.51 -2.50
N GLU A 207 -3.41 -23.71 -1.64
CA GLU A 207 -4.23 -22.56 -2.03
C GLU A 207 -3.38 -21.51 -2.77
N ILE A 208 -2.19 -21.18 -2.25
CA ILE A 208 -1.24 -20.29 -2.92
C ILE A 208 -0.89 -20.81 -4.31
N ARG A 209 -0.45 -22.07 -4.40
CA ARG A 209 -0.02 -22.70 -5.67
C ARG A 209 -1.16 -22.71 -6.69
N ARG A 210 -2.40 -22.99 -6.28
CA ARG A 210 -3.58 -22.92 -7.16
C ARG A 210 -3.84 -21.51 -7.66
N SER A 211 -3.75 -20.49 -6.79
CA SER A 211 -3.92 -19.09 -7.19
C SER A 211 -2.85 -18.66 -8.19
N VAL A 212 -1.59 -19.05 -7.97
CA VAL A 212 -0.49 -18.77 -8.90
C VAL A 212 -0.72 -19.47 -10.26
N ALA A 213 -1.13 -20.74 -10.24
CA ALA A 213 -1.43 -21.50 -11.46
C ALA A 213 -2.63 -20.93 -12.24
N ALA A 214 -3.62 -20.36 -11.54
CA ALA A 214 -4.77 -19.66 -12.12
C ALA A 214 -4.41 -18.28 -12.71
N GLY A 215 -3.17 -17.82 -12.55
CA GLY A 215 -2.66 -16.58 -13.15
C GLY A 215 -2.61 -15.37 -12.20
N ALA A 216 -2.78 -15.54 -10.89
CA ALA A 216 -2.61 -14.43 -9.96
C ALA A 216 -1.18 -13.85 -10.04
N ASP A 217 -1.07 -12.52 -10.06
CA ASP A 217 0.19 -11.78 -10.04
C ASP A 217 0.70 -11.55 -8.63
N GLU A 218 -0.22 -11.48 -7.68
CA GLU A 218 0.05 -11.10 -6.30
C GLU A 218 -0.77 -11.99 -5.35
N ILE A 219 -0.17 -12.39 -4.24
CA ILE A 219 -0.81 -13.23 -3.22
C ILE A 219 -0.81 -12.50 -1.88
N ASP A 220 -1.99 -12.23 -1.34
CA ASP A 220 -2.18 -11.62 -0.03
C ASP A 220 -2.38 -12.74 1.01
N ILE A 221 -1.31 -13.15 1.69
CA ILE A 221 -1.33 -14.20 2.71
C ILE A 221 -1.77 -13.65 4.07
N VAL A 222 -2.37 -14.49 4.93
CA VAL A 222 -2.70 -14.16 6.31
C VAL A 222 -1.78 -14.94 7.24
N ILE A 223 -1.13 -14.24 8.18
CA ILE A 223 -0.26 -14.87 9.19
C ILE A 223 -1.07 -15.57 10.28
N THR A 224 -0.46 -16.57 10.93
CA THR A 224 -0.99 -17.19 12.15
C THR A 224 -0.72 -16.26 13.35
N ARG A 225 -1.71 -15.47 13.76
CA ARG A 225 -1.60 -14.50 14.87
C ARG A 225 -1.17 -15.12 16.20
N ALA A 226 -1.52 -16.39 16.43
CA ALA A 226 -1.12 -17.12 17.63
C ALA A 226 0.41 -17.22 17.79
N HIS A 227 1.19 -17.17 16.71
CA HIS A 227 2.65 -17.12 16.80
C HIS A 227 3.13 -15.80 17.40
N VAL A 228 2.49 -14.69 17.01
CA VAL A 228 2.79 -13.36 17.57
C VAL A 228 2.50 -13.30 19.07
N PHE A 229 1.32 -13.79 19.48
CA PHE A 229 0.93 -13.79 20.90
C PHE A 229 1.83 -14.65 21.78
N GLY A 230 2.27 -15.79 21.25
CA GLY A 230 3.18 -16.68 21.94
C GLY A 230 4.65 -16.31 21.86
N GLY A 231 5.02 -15.22 21.17
CA GLY A 231 6.42 -14.87 20.93
C GLY A 231 7.18 -15.88 20.08
N ARG A 232 6.46 -16.69 19.30
CA ARG A 232 7.03 -17.78 18.49
C ARG A 232 7.52 -17.23 17.13
N TRP A 233 8.53 -16.36 17.20
CA TRP A 233 9.01 -15.60 16.02
C TRP A 233 9.62 -16.49 14.95
N GLN A 234 10.34 -17.57 15.35
CA GLN A 234 10.87 -18.53 14.40
C GLN A 234 9.76 -19.23 13.61
N GLN A 235 8.70 -19.68 14.30
CA GLN A 235 7.57 -20.35 13.62
C GLN A 235 6.83 -19.40 12.68
N LEU A 236 6.68 -18.12 13.07
CA LEU A 236 6.09 -17.10 12.19
C LEU A 236 6.97 -16.86 10.95
N TYR A 237 8.28 -16.79 11.13
CA TYR A 237 9.22 -16.64 10.03
C TYR A 237 9.17 -17.84 9.06
N ASP A 238 9.23 -19.05 9.60
CA ASP A 238 9.22 -20.29 8.79
C ASP A 238 7.91 -20.41 8.00
N GLU A 239 6.78 -20.13 8.63
CA GLU A 239 5.46 -20.08 7.98
C GLU A 239 5.45 -19.12 6.78
N ILE A 240 5.88 -17.88 6.99
CA ILE A 240 5.86 -16.87 5.92
C ILE A 240 6.89 -17.19 4.83
N ALA A 241 8.06 -17.72 5.19
CA ALA A 241 9.09 -18.13 4.24
C ALA A 241 8.59 -19.29 3.34
N GLU A 242 7.85 -20.25 3.89
CA GLU A 242 7.23 -21.32 3.11
C GLU A 242 6.16 -20.77 2.15
N PHE A 243 5.34 -19.83 2.60
CA PHE A 243 4.39 -19.14 1.72
C PHE A 243 5.10 -18.35 0.60
N LYS A 244 6.21 -17.69 0.93
CA LYS A 244 7.02 -16.99 -0.07
C LYS A 244 7.55 -17.94 -1.13
N GLN A 245 8.04 -19.10 -0.73
CA GLN A 245 8.50 -20.14 -1.64
C GLN A 245 7.36 -20.64 -2.55
N ALA A 246 6.15 -20.83 -1.99
CA ALA A 246 4.98 -21.24 -2.76
C ALA A 246 4.52 -20.18 -3.78
N CYS A 247 4.71 -18.89 -3.48
CA CYS A 247 4.43 -17.78 -4.40
C CYS A 247 5.43 -17.73 -5.59
N GLY A 248 6.61 -18.34 -5.46
CA GLY A 248 7.66 -18.29 -6.48
C GLY A 248 8.05 -16.84 -6.81
N ARG A 249 7.92 -16.45 -8.08
CA ARG A 249 8.26 -15.09 -8.54
C ARG A 249 7.15 -14.05 -8.30
N ARG A 250 5.95 -14.48 -7.87
CA ARG A 250 4.81 -13.59 -7.64
C ARG A 250 5.06 -12.72 -6.40
N HIS A 251 4.42 -11.55 -6.36
CA HIS A 251 4.50 -10.66 -5.21
C HIS A 251 3.68 -11.24 -4.05
N MET A 252 4.28 -11.27 -2.87
CA MET A 252 3.60 -11.70 -1.65
C MET A 252 3.35 -10.51 -0.73
N LYS A 253 2.10 -10.32 -0.29
CA LYS A 253 1.74 -9.34 0.71
C LYS A 253 1.32 -10.05 1.99
N ALA A 254 2.02 -9.79 3.10
CA ALA A 254 1.73 -10.40 4.39
C ALA A 254 0.70 -9.56 5.17
N ILE A 255 -0.51 -10.11 5.35
CA ILE A 255 -1.57 -9.50 6.16
C ILE A 255 -1.29 -9.80 7.62
N LEU A 256 -1.00 -8.77 8.41
CA LEU A 256 -0.67 -8.89 9.83
C LEU A 256 -1.90 -8.95 10.74
N ALA A 257 -3.08 -8.51 10.25
CA ALA A 257 -4.30 -8.35 11.04
C ALA A 257 -4.06 -7.49 12.30
N THR A 258 -3.54 -6.29 12.07
CA THR A 258 -2.96 -5.40 13.10
C THR A 258 -3.92 -5.02 14.22
N GLY A 259 -5.25 -4.99 13.93
CA GLY A 259 -6.27 -4.74 14.94
C GLY A 259 -6.34 -5.82 16.02
N ASP A 260 -5.96 -7.05 15.69
CA ASP A 260 -5.95 -8.18 16.61
C ASP A 260 -4.63 -8.31 17.38
N LEU A 261 -3.53 -7.65 16.97
CA LEU A 261 -2.20 -7.84 17.55
C LEU A 261 -1.98 -7.16 18.91
N LEU A 262 -3.00 -6.54 19.47
CA LEU A 262 -3.10 -5.95 20.82
C LEU A 262 -2.19 -4.74 21.07
N THR A 263 -0.94 -4.76 20.61
CA THR A 263 0.04 -3.69 20.88
C THR A 263 0.78 -3.25 19.62
N LEU A 264 1.13 -1.97 19.57
CA LEU A 264 1.98 -1.43 18.49
C LEU A 264 3.37 -2.10 18.43
N ARG A 265 3.86 -2.62 19.57
CA ARG A 265 5.11 -3.39 19.60
C ARG A 265 4.98 -4.74 18.88
N ASN A 266 3.87 -5.44 19.05
CA ASN A 266 3.60 -6.67 18.32
C ASN A 266 3.46 -6.39 16.81
N VAL A 267 2.83 -5.28 16.43
CA VAL A 267 2.76 -4.84 15.02
C VAL A 267 4.16 -4.62 14.45
N ALA A 268 5.04 -3.92 15.17
CA ALA A 268 6.43 -3.71 14.73
C ALA A 268 7.16 -5.04 14.55
N ARG A 269 7.13 -5.91 15.55
CA ARG A 269 7.81 -7.21 15.53
C ARG A 269 7.32 -8.11 14.40
N ALA A 270 6.00 -8.25 14.25
CA ALA A 270 5.41 -9.02 13.15
C ALA A 270 5.77 -8.43 11.77
N SER A 271 5.86 -7.09 11.64
CA SER A 271 6.31 -6.43 10.42
C SER A 271 7.75 -6.84 10.06
N PHE A 272 8.68 -6.78 11.01
CA PHE A 272 10.07 -7.17 10.77
C PHE A 272 10.19 -8.65 10.41
N VAL A 273 9.52 -9.55 11.14
CA VAL A 273 9.54 -10.98 10.83
C VAL A 273 9.01 -11.26 9.42
N ALA A 274 7.90 -10.62 9.04
CA ALA A 274 7.34 -10.78 7.69
C ALA A 274 8.29 -10.27 6.60
N MET A 275 8.96 -9.14 6.82
CA MET A 275 9.94 -8.58 5.89
C MET A 275 11.19 -9.48 5.79
N MET A 276 11.73 -9.96 6.92
CA MET A 276 12.85 -10.90 6.95
C MET A 276 12.52 -12.21 6.22
N ALA A 277 11.28 -12.71 6.33
CA ALA A 277 10.82 -13.90 5.63
C ALA A 277 10.53 -13.68 4.12
N GLY A 278 10.80 -12.48 3.59
CA GLY A 278 10.73 -12.18 2.15
C GLY A 278 9.40 -11.64 1.65
N ALA A 279 8.54 -11.11 2.51
CA ALA A 279 7.33 -10.43 2.06
C ALA A 279 7.69 -9.21 1.20
N ASP A 280 7.08 -9.09 0.01
CA ASP A 280 7.24 -7.90 -0.86
C ASP A 280 6.46 -6.71 -0.31
N PHE A 281 5.38 -6.97 0.44
CA PHE A 281 4.55 -5.97 1.12
C PHE A 281 4.18 -6.48 2.52
N ILE A 282 4.05 -5.54 3.46
CA ILE A 282 3.30 -5.78 4.70
C ILE A 282 1.95 -5.05 4.62
N LYS A 283 0.88 -5.74 4.98
CA LYS A 283 -0.51 -5.26 4.90
C LYS A 283 -1.12 -5.20 6.29
N THR A 284 -1.86 -4.14 6.56
CA THR A 284 -2.44 -3.94 7.89
C THR A 284 -3.45 -5.02 8.28
N SER A 285 -4.46 -5.26 7.45
CA SER A 285 -5.68 -5.96 7.87
C SER A 285 -6.30 -6.78 6.74
N THR A 286 -7.15 -7.74 7.11
CA THR A 286 -8.02 -8.46 6.17
C THR A 286 -9.21 -7.61 5.72
N GLY A 287 -9.61 -6.63 6.53
CA GLY A 287 -10.86 -5.88 6.39
C GLY A 287 -12.05 -6.54 7.11
N LYS A 288 -11.82 -7.66 7.80
CA LYS A 288 -12.84 -8.42 8.55
C LYS A 288 -12.68 -8.30 10.06
N GLU A 289 -11.59 -7.70 10.54
CA GLU A 289 -11.38 -7.38 11.96
C GLU A 289 -12.31 -6.23 12.41
N SER A 290 -12.54 -6.14 13.71
CA SER A 290 -13.29 -5.04 14.32
C SER A 290 -12.56 -3.69 14.18
N VAL A 291 -11.23 -3.72 14.28
CA VAL A 291 -10.35 -2.58 14.05
C VAL A 291 -9.39 -2.92 12.91
N ASN A 292 -9.35 -2.06 11.91
CA ASN A 292 -8.52 -2.26 10.72
C ASN A 292 -7.36 -1.26 10.66
N ALA A 293 -7.09 -0.66 9.48
CA ALA A 293 -6.00 0.29 9.32
C ALA A 293 -6.24 1.57 10.16
N THR A 294 -5.27 1.88 11.03
CA THR A 294 -5.25 3.13 11.80
C THR A 294 -3.95 3.89 11.56
N GLN A 295 -3.98 5.22 11.73
CA GLN A 295 -2.78 6.04 11.54
C GLN A 295 -1.62 5.64 12.50
N PRO A 296 -1.84 5.34 13.79
CA PRO A 296 -0.76 4.85 14.66
C PRO A 296 -0.09 3.58 14.13
N VAL A 297 -0.88 2.62 13.65
CA VAL A 297 -0.37 1.40 13.02
C VAL A 297 0.43 1.72 11.75
N GLY A 298 -0.08 2.63 10.91
CA GLY A 298 0.62 3.09 9.72
C GLY A 298 2.00 3.67 10.02
N PHE A 299 2.11 4.55 11.04
CA PHE A 299 3.39 5.08 11.48
C PHE A 299 4.37 4.01 11.94
N VAL A 300 3.90 3.00 12.67
CA VAL A 300 4.76 1.92 13.15
C VAL A 300 5.26 1.08 11.99
N MET A 301 4.38 0.68 11.08
CA MET A 301 4.73 -0.18 9.94
C MET A 301 5.64 0.53 8.94
N THR A 302 5.38 1.81 8.63
CA THR A 302 6.24 2.57 7.71
C THR A 302 7.62 2.84 8.28
N ARG A 303 7.74 3.06 9.59
CA ARG A 303 9.04 3.16 10.28
C ARG A 303 9.79 1.84 10.28
N ALA A 304 9.09 0.71 10.47
CA ALA A 304 9.70 -0.60 10.33
C ALA A 304 10.24 -0.83 8.91
N ILE A 305 9.47 -0.45 7.88
CA ILE A 305 9.93 -0.50 6.47
C ILE A 305 11.17 0.35 6.26
N ARG A 306 11.18 1.58 6.76
CA ARG A 306 12.34 2.48 6.63
C ARG A 306 13.59 1.91 7.29
N GLU A 307 13.48 1.45 8.53
CA GLU A 307 14.58 0.84 9.26
C GLU A 307 15.08 -0.42 8.56
N TYR A 308 14.18 -1.30 8.11
CA TYR A 308 14.54 -2.49 7.36
C TYR A 308 15.27 -2.14 6.05
N ALA A 309 14.80 -1.14 5.31
CA ALA A 309 15.45 -0.70 4.07
C ALA A 309 16.83 -0.07 4.34
N GLN A 310 17.00 0.65 5.44
CA GLN A 310 18.30 1.20 5.87
C GLN A 310 19.30 0.08 6.17
N GLU A 311 18.89 -0.94 6.90
CA GLU A 311 19.78 -2.03 7.34
C GLU A 311 20.09 -3.02 6.22
N THR A 312 19.11 -3.31 5.34
CA THR A 312 19.24 -4.38 4.34
C THR A 312 19.45 -3.91 2.91
N GLY A 313 19.14 -2.65 2.60
CA GLY A 313 19.13 -2.14 1.22
C GLY A 313 17.97 -2.68 0.38
N MET A 314 16.95 -3.28 0.99
CA MET A 314 15.82 -3.86 0.29
C MET A 314 14.54 -3.07 0.54
N ALA A 315 13.74 -2.87 -0.52
CA ALA A 315 12.46 -2.19 -0.46
C ALA A 315 11.34 -3.18 -0.14
N VAL A 316 10.50 -2.80 0.81
CA VAL A 316 9.23 -3.47 1.10
C VAL A 316 8.10 -2.47 0.96
N GLY A 317 7.00 -2.87 0.31
CA GLY A 317 5.82 -2.05 0.14
C GLY A 317 4.92 -2.07 1.38
N PHE A 318 4.03 -1.09 1.44
CA PHE A 318 3.00 -0.97 2.46
C PHE A 318 1.59 -1.01 1.84
N LYS A 319 0.71 -1.82 2.39
CA LYS A 319 -0.72 -1.83 2.00
C LYS A 319 -1.60 -1.48 3.20
N ALA A 320 -2.20 -0.29 3.14
CA ALA A 320 -3.25 0.11 4.07
C ALA A 320 -4.58 -0.52 3.63
N ALA A 321 -5.21 -1.33 4.49
CA ALA A 321 -6.43 -2.06 4.13
C ALA A 321 -7.44 -2.09 5.27
N GLY A 322 -8.73 -1.99 4.88
CA GLY A 322 -9.87 -2.00 5.79
C GLY A 322 -10.17 -0.63 6.42
N GLY A 323 -11.41 -0.20 6.32
CA GLY A 323 -11.89 1.03 6.94
C GLY A 323 -11.59 2.34 6.21
N ILE A 324 -10.81 2.32 5.11
CA ILE A 324 -10.49 3.51 4.32
C ILE A 324 -11.60 3.70 3.28
N ARG A 325 -12.47 4.68 3.49
CA ARG A 325 -13.68 4.87 2.70
C ARG A 325 -13.83 6.24 2.07
N THR A 326 -13.07 7.25 2.53
CA THR A 326 -13.21 8.62 2.07
C THR A 326 -11.96 9.14 1.36
N ALA A 327 -12.16 10.01 0.39
CA ALA A 327 -11.10 10.71 -0.33
C ALA A 327 -10.15 11.45 0.64
N LYS A 328 -10.70 12.06 1.69
CA LYS A 328 -9.90 12.69 2.75
C LYS A 328 -8.94 11.68 3.41
N GLN A 329 -9.43 10.50 3.79
CA GLN A 329 -8.59 9.46 4.38
C GLN A 329 -7.47 9.03 3.43
N SER A 330 -7.75 8.89 2.13
CA SER A 330 -6.70 8.52 1.17
C SER A 330 -5.56 9.55 1.11
N ILE A 331 -5.89 10.83 1.18
CA ILE A 331 -4.90 11.92 1.24
C ILE A 331 -4.08 11.84 2.54
N GLU A 332 -4.71 11.57 3.67
CA GLU A 332 -4.02 11.39 4.96
C GLU A 332 -3.02 10.22 4.91
N TRP A 333 -3.37 9.10 4.28
CA TRP A 333 -2.46 7.98 4.10
C TRP A 333 -1.33 8.28 3.13
N LEU A 334 -1.60 8.94 2.00
CA LEU A 334 -0.56 9.39 1.07
C LEU A 334 0.42 10.35 1.74
N ALA A 335 -0.09 11.29 2.56
CA ALA A 335 0.76 12.21 3.31
C ALA A 335 1.64 11.47 4.32
N LEU A 336 1.12 10.44 5.01
CA LEU A 336 1.91 9.58 5.90
C LEU A 336 3.03 8.89 5.13
N MET A 337 2.72 8.29 3.98
CA MET A 337 3.71 7.62 3.13
C MET A 337 4.82 8.57 2.69
N LYS A 338 4.43 9.75 2.19
CA LYS A 338 5.39 10.76 1.76
C LYS A 338 6.32 11.22 2.89
N GLU A 339 5.77 11.43 4.10
CA GLU A 339 6.56 11.91 5.24
C GLU A 339 7.49 10.86 5.83
N GLU A 340 7.04 9.61 5.92
CA GLU A 340 7.83 8.56 6.58
C GLU A 340 8.76 7.84 5.60
N LEU A 341 8.43 7.73 4.31
CA LEU A 341 9.18 6.94 3.34
C LEU A 341 9.63 7.70 2.09
N GLY A 342 9.05 8.89 1.84
CA GLY A 342 9.41 9.73 0.69
C GLY A 342 8.68 9.36 -0.60
N ASP A 343 9.07 10.06 -1.68
CA ASP A 343 8.36 10.00 -2.97
C ASP A 343 8.46 8.63 -3.66
N SER A 344 9.53 7.88 -3.43
CA SER A 344 9.72 6.54 -3.98
C SER A 344 8.61 5.57 -3.59
N TRP A 345 7.96 5.79 -2.43
CA TRP A 345 6.83 4.99 -1.98
C TRP A 345 5.45 5.53 -2.39
N MET A 346 5.39 6.61 -3.15
CA MET A 346 4.12 7.21 -3.61
C MET A 346 3.58 6.57 -4.89
N LYS A 347 3.85 5.29 -5.14
CA LYS A 347 3.48 4.56 -6.37
C LYS A 347 3.06 3.12 -6.07
N ALA A 348 2.33 2.53 -7.03
CA ALA A 348 1.70 1.22 -6.90
C ALA A 348 2.68 0.07 -6.58
N GLU A 349 3.95 0.22 -6.96
CA GLU A 349 4.99 -0.78 -6.70
C GLU A 349 5.33 -0.91 -5.21
N LEU A 350 5.11 0.15 -4.41
CA LEU A 350 5.50 0.20 -3.00
C LEU A 350 4.39 0.67 -2.05
N PHE A 351 3.26 1.15 -2.60
CA PHE A 351 2.11 1.54 -1.78
C PHE A 351 0.79 1.09 -2.40
N ARG A 352 -0.11 0.56 -1.57
CA ARG A 352 -1.45 0.17 -1.99
C ARG A 352 -2.52 0.55 -0.98
N PHE A 353 -3.68 0.88 -1.49
CA PHE A 353 -4.93 0.91 -0.74
C PHE A 353 -5.71 -0.38 -0.99
N GLY A 354 -6.05 -1.14 0.05
CA GLY A 354 -7.03 -2.21 -0.05
C GLY A 354 -8.42 -1.64 0.22
N ALA A 355 -9.18 -1.35 -0.83
CA ALA A 355 -10.46 -0.66 -0.69
C ALA A 355 -11.46 -1.03 -1.79
N SER A 356 -12.74 -0.76 -1.50
CA SER A 356 -13.85 -0.81 -2.46
C SER A 356 -14.55 0.55 -2.53
N GLY A 357 -15.29 0.94 -1.51
CA GLY A 357 -16.07 2.18 -1.48
C GLY A 357 -15.26 3.49 -1.57
N LEU A 358 -13.95 3.44 -1.35
CA LEU A 358 -13.06 4.58 -1.49
C LEU A 358 -13.10 5.19 -2.90
N LEU A 359 -13.14 4.36 -3.94
CA LEU A 359 -13.16 4.83 -5.33
C LEU A 359 -14.40 5.69 -5.61
N ASN A 360 -15.56 5.28 -5.11
CA ASN A 360 -16.80 6.05 -5.23
C ASN A 360 -16.67 7.45 -4.63
N ASP A 361 -16.13 7.55 -3.42
CA ASP A 361 -15.97 8.86 -2.77
C ASP A 361 -14.93 9.73 -3.48
N ILE A 362 -13.86 9.14 -4.00
CA ILE A 362 -12.88 9.86 -4.82
C ILE A 362 -13.54 10.40 -6.11
N GLU A 363 -14.32 9.61 -6.83
CA GLU A 363 -15.03 10.07 -8.02
C GLU A 363 -15.97 11.24 -7.71
N ARG A 364 -16.71 11.18 -6.59
CA ARG A 364 -17.57 12.27 -6.13
C ARG A 364 -16.78 13.57 -5.85
N GLN A 365 -15.59 13.46 -5.28
CA GLN A 365 -14.73 14.61 -5.05
C GLN A 365 -14.18 15.19 -6.37
N LEU A 366 -13.83 14.33 -7.33
CA LEU A 366 -13.39 14.76 -8.65
C LEU A 366 -14.56 15.41 -9.43
N GLU A 367 -15.77 14.84 -9.36
CA GLU A 367 -16.97 15.48 -9.94
C GLU A 367 -17.23 16.84 -9.31
N HIS A 368 -17.14 16.95 -7.98
CA HIS A 368 -17.28 18.24 -7.29
C HIS A 368 -16.21 19.24 -7.74
N TYR A 369 -14.97 18.82 -7.89
CA TYR A 369 -13.89 19.68 -8.35
C TYR A 369 -14.18 20.25 -9.76
N VAL A 370 -14.70 19.42 -10.65
CA VAL A 370 -14.99 19.81 -12.04
C VAL A 370 -16.26 20.65 -12.16
N THR A 371 -17.33 20.25 -11.47
CA THR A 371 -18.68 20.83 -11.67
C THR A 371 -19.08 21.84 -10.61
N GLY A 372 -18.36 21.91 -9.48
CA GLY A 372 -18.73 22.67 -8.29
C GLY A 372 -19.91 22.08 -7.49
N ARG A 373 -20.39 20.86 -7.85
CA ARG A 373 -21.58 20.22 -7.23
C ARG A 373 -21.25 18.81 -6.76
N TYR A 374 -21.76 18.41 -5.60
CA TYR A 374 -21.71 17.02 -5.15
C TYR A 374 -22.76 16.18 -5.85
N SER A 375 -22.34 15.04 -6.37
CA SER A 375 -23.22 14.07 -7.00
C SER A 375 -23.89 13.15 -5.96
N ALA A 376 -24.99 12.53 -6.36
CA ALA A 376 -25.63 11.47 -5.60
C ALA A 376 -24.77 10.19 -5.62
N ASP A 377 -24.85 9.38 -4.57
CA ASP A 377 -24.04 8.14 -4.41
C ASP A 377 -24.25 7.14 -5.55
N TYR A 378 -25.47 7.01 -6.07
CA TYR A 378 -25.79 6.08 -7.13
C TYR A 378 -25.15 6.42 -8.49
N ARG A 379 -24.58 7.59 -8.68
CA ARG A 379 -23.92 7.99 -9.93
C ARG A 379 -22.57 7.32 -10.17
N HIS A 380 -21.95 6.80 -9.13
CA HIS A 380 -20.63 6.18 -9.17
C HIS A 380 -20.65 4.75 -8.60
N PRO A 381 -21.44 3.83 -9.19
CA PRO A 381 -21.49 2.45 -8.70
C PRO A 381 -20.13 1.75 -8.91
N ILE A 382 -19.76 0.89 -7.97
CA ILE A 382 -18.51 0.13 -8.05
C ILE A 382 -18.77 -1.23 -8.72
N ALA A 383 -19.63 -2.05 -8.16
CA ALA A 383 -19.99 -3.36 -8.73
C ALA A 383 -21.22 -3.98 -8.00
#